data_5b60a9bcf498fa216472815ce5f7b0ea
#
_entry.id   5b60a9bcf498fa216472815ce5f7b0ea
#
_cell.length_a   1.000
_cell.length_b   1.000
_cell.length_c   1.000
_cell.angle_alpha   90.00
_cell.angle_beta   90.00
_cell.angle_gamma   90.00
#
_symmetry.space_group_name_H-M   'P 1'
#
loop_
_entity.id
_entity.type
_entity.pdbx_description
1 polymer ?
#
loop_
_entity_poly.entity_id
_entity_poly.type
_entity_poly.pdbx_seq_one_letter_code
_entity_poly.pdbx_strand_id
1 'polypeptide(L)'
;MRYYFILSSLVLFFSCAQQKEKTFITEASCGQCQFGIKSQKGCDLAIKVDDKAYFVDGAKIDDFGDAHDEKIGLCNVIRKVEVAGKVENDRFIATSFKVVE
;
A
#
# COMPACT_ATOMS: atom_id res chain seq x y z
N MET A 1 -24.80 -44.29 40.20
CA MET A 1 -23.92 -43.96 39.10
C MET A 1 -24.09 -42.52 38.73
N ARG A 2 -23.07 -41.76 38.94
CA ARG A 2 -23.08 -40.33 38.60
C ARG A 2 -22.19 -40.11 37.42
N TYR A 3 -22.81 -39.67 36.37
CA TYR A 3 -22.06 -39.25 35.19
C TYR A 3 -21.76 -37.78 35.32
N TYR A 4 -20.50 -37.50 35.54
CA TYR A 4 -20.03 -36.12 35.48
C TYR A 4 -19.75 -35.79 34.04
N PHE A 5 -20.68 -35.09 33.43
CA PHE A 5 -20.40 -34.43 32.20
C PHE A 5 -19.53 -33.23 32.49
N ILE A 6 -18.25 -33.42 32.37
CA ILE A 6 -17.37 -32.29 32.25
C ILE A 6 -17.61 -31.69 30.89
N LEU A 7 -18.47 -30.70 30.84
CA LEU A 7 -18.54 -29.84 29.67
C LEU A 7 -17.22 -29.08 29.63
N SER A 8 -16.27 -29.63 28.92
CA SER A 8 -15.09 -28.89 28.52
C SER A 8 -15.60 -27.83 27.55
N SER A 9 -15.88 -26.68 28.08
CA SER A 9 -16.14 -25.50 27.31
C SER A 9 -14.86 -25.17 26.54
N LEU A 10 -14.79 -25.62 25.31
CA LEU A 10 -13.72 -25.26 24.40
C LEU A 10 -13.92 -23.80 24.04
N VAL A 11 -13.32 -22.92 24.82
CA VAL A 11 -13.28 -21.50 24.50
C VAL A 11 -12.30 -21.34 23.35
N LEU A 12 -12.86 -21.33 22.15
CA LEU A 12 -12.13 -20.92 20.96
C LEU A 12 -11.87 -19.43 21.07
N PHE A 13 -10.72 -19.09 21.58
CA PHE A 13 -10.22 -17.73 21.45
C PHE A 13 -9.83 -17.51 20.00
N PHE A 14 -10.75 -16.96 19.23
CA PHE A 14 -10.34 -16.29 18.01
C PHE A 14 -9.62 -15.01 18.44
N SER A 15 -8.33 -15.11 18.67
CA SER A 15 -7.54 -13.93 18.61
C SER A 15 -7.58 -13.49 17.17
N CYS A 16 -8.31 -12.42 16.87
CA CYS A 16 -8.04 -11.64 15.71
C CYS A 16 -6.65 -11.06 15.91
N ALA A 17 -5.63 -11.85 15.63
CA ALA A 17 -4.34 -11.29 15.39
C ALA A 17 -4.53 -10.34 14.22
N GLN A 18 -4.51 -9.04 14.50
CA GLN A 18 -4.34 -8.06 13.45
C GLN A 18 -3.04 -8.44 12.78
N GLN A 19 -3.15 -9.10 11.64
CA GLN A 19 -2.02 -9.28 10.80
C GLN A 19 -1.61 -7.89 10.35
N LYS A 20 -0.57 -7.38 10.97
CA LYS A 20 0.12 -6.22 10.42
C LYS A 20 0.51 -6.63 9.01
N GLU A 21 -0.09 -5.99 8.03
CA GLU A 21 0.32 -6.15 6.65
C GLU A 21 1.82 -5.88 6.58
N LYS A 22 2.55 -6.77 5.92
CA LYS A 22 3.98 -6.61 5.79
C LYS A 22 4.26 -5.39 4.95
N THR A 23 5.09 -4.51 5.45
CA THR A 23 5.61 -3.39 4.68
C THR A 23 6.70 -3.87 3.72
N PHE A 24 6.82 -3.20 2.60
CA PHE A 24 7.93 -3.41 1.66
C PHE A 24 8.38 -2.07 1.10
N ILE A 25 9.63 -2.04 0.65
CA ILE A 25 10.24 -0.87 0.02
C ILE A 25 10.07 -0.99 -1.48
N THR A 26 9.58 0.07 -2.11
CA THR A 26 9.43 0.13 -3.56
C THR A 26 9.63 1.55 -4.07
N GLU A 27 9.51 1.73 -5.38
CA GLU A 27 9.61 3.02 -6.03
C GLU A 27 8.22 3.62 -6.23
N ALA A 28 8.09 4.92 -5.95
CA ALA A 28 6.88 5.69 -6.19
C ALA A 28 7.17 6.92 -7.02
N SER A 29 6.23 7.28 -7.86
CA SER A 29 6.30 8.49 -8.67
C SER A 29 4.94 8.79 -9.30
N CYS A 30 4.89 9.82 -10.17
CA CYS A 30 3.74 10.04 -11.03
C CYS A 30 3.63 8.88 -12.03
N GLY A 31 2.51 8.18 -12.01
CA GLY A 31 2.31 7.03 -12.89
C GLY A 31 2.34 7.38 -14.37
N GLN A 32 1.73 8.49 -14.73
CA GLN A 32 1.69 8.95 -16.13
C GLN A 32 3.04 9.51 -16.58
N CYS A 33 3.74 10.24 -15.71
CA CYS A 33 4.98 10.95 -16.06
C CYS A 33 6.21 10.04 -16.06
N GLN A 34 6.33 9.15 -15.07
CA GLN A 34 7.56 8.39 -14.85
C GLN A 34 7.40 6.88 -15.14
N PHE A 35 6.20 6.34 -15.02
CA PHE A 35 5.97 4.92 -15.23
C PHE A 35 5.23 4.60 -16.53
N GLY A 36 4.85 5.62 -17.28
CA GLY A 36 4.22 5.45 -18.59
C GLY A 36 2.83 4.84 -18.56
N ILE A 37 2.11 4.95 -17.45
CA ILE A 37 0.75 4.44 -17.38
C ILE A 37 -0.19 5.36 -18.17
N LYS A 38 -0.96 4.79 -19.07
CA LYS A 38 -1.84 5.54 -19.98
C LYS A 38 -3.33 5.31 -19.74
N SER A 39 -3.68 4.56 -18.71
CA SER A 39 -5.08 4.20 -18.42
C SER A 39 -5.93 5.37 -17.91
N GLN A 40 -5.29 6.43 -17.46
CA GLN A 40 -5.96 7.68 -17.07
C GLN A 40 -5.07 8.88 -17.34
N LYS A 41 -5.68 10.04 -17.49
CA LYS A 41 -4.98 11.31 -17.70
C LYS A 41 -4.65 11.97 -16.36
N GLY A 42 -3.61 12.79 -16.33
CA GLY A 42 -3.26 13.58 -15.18
C GLY A 42 -1.91 13.22 -14.60
N CYS A 43 -1.75 13.47 -13.31
CA CYS A 43 -0.55 13.15 -12.55
C CYS A 43 -0.99 12.52 -11.23
N ASP A 44 -0.94 11.22 -11.17
CA ASP A 44 -1.41 10.45 -10.02
C ASP A 44 -0.31 9.58 -9.46
N LEU A 45 -0.35 9.39 -8.14
CA LEU A 45 0.61 8.56 -7.43
C LEU A 45 0.51 7.11 -7.88
N ALA A 46 1.66 6.54 -8.20
CA ALA A 46 1.79 5.13 -8.52
C ALA A 46 3.01 4.53 -7.85
N ILE A 47 2.99 3.23 -7.65
CA ILE A 47 4.13 2.46 -7.16
C ILE A 47 4.37 1.26 -8.06
N LYS A 48 5.58 0.70 -7.99
CA LYS A 48 5.89 -0.57 -8.63
C LYS A 48 5.69 -1.73 -7.67
N VAL A 49 5.04 -2.77 -8.15
CA VAL A 49 4.92 -4.06 -7.47
C VAL A 49 5.27 -5.14 -8.50
N ASP A 50 6.33 -5.89 -8.24
CA ASP A 50 6.80 -6.95 -9.16
C ASP A 50 6.98 -6.47 -10.62
N ASP A 51 7.65 -5.35 -10.78
CA ASP A 51 7.96 -4.70 -12.07
C ASP A 51 6.75 -4.11 -12.81
N LYS A 52 5.57 -4.14 -12.24
CA LYS A 52 4.39 -3.50 -12.78
C LYS A 52 4.02 -2.28 -11.94
N ALA A 53 3.67 -1.18 -12.59
CA ALA A 53 3.21 0.03 -11.91
C ALA A 53 1.70 0.02 -11.71
N TYR A 54 1.27 0.45 -10.53
CA TYR A 54 -0.14 0.56 -10.14
C TYR A 54 -0.41 1.93 -9.57
N PHE A 55 -1.55 2.52 -9.92
CA PHE A 55 -2.04 3.69 -9.20
C PHE A 55 -2.40 3.32 -7.77
N VAL A 56 -2.22 4.27 -6.85
CA VAL A 56 -2.37 4.07 -5.42
C VAL A 56 -3.69 4.66 -4.95
N ASP A 57 -4.46 3.87 -4.19
CA ASP A 57 -5.56 4.36 -3.36
C ASP A 57 -5.07 4.40 -1.90
N GLY A 58 -5.49 5.43 -1.16
CA GLY A 58 -5.11 5.62 0.24
C GLY A 58 -4.01 6.65 0.47
N ALA A 59 -3.34 7.11 -0.59
CA ALA A 59 -2.37 8.20 -0.56
C ALA A 59 -2.45 8.99 -1.86
N LYS A 60 -2.09 10.26 -1.81
CA LYS A 60 -2.13 11.17 -2.96
C LYS A 60 -0.74 11.71 -3.27
N ILE A 61 -0.52 12.05 -4.53
CA ILE A 61 0.77 12.57 -5.00
C ILE A 61 1.18 13.86 -4.26
N ASP A 62 0.23 14.68 -3.84
CA ASP A 62 0.49 15.94 -3.13
C ASP A 62 0.69 15.77 -1.62
N ASP A 63 0.54 14.56 -1.08
CA ASP A 63 0.72 14.32 0.37
C ASP A 63 2.20 14.39 0.79
N PHE A 64 3.14 14.40 -0.15
CA PHE A 64 4.59 14.26 0.10
C PHE A 64 5.38 15.48 -0.34
N GLY A 65 4.76 16.64 -0.32
CA GLY A 65 5.33 17.90 -0.76
C GLY A 65 4.88 18.28 -2.17
N ASP A 66 5.47 19.35 -2.71
CA ASP A 66 5.11 19.81 -4.05
C ASP A 66 5.51 18.76 -5.11
N ALA A 67 4.54 18.22 -5.80
CA ALA A 67 4.77 17.22 -6.84
C ALA A 67 5.60 17.75 -8.02
N HIS A 68 5.64 19.06 -8.23
CA HIS A 68 6.40 19.71 -9.30
C HIS A 68 7.80 20.18 -8.86
N ASP A 69 8.18 19.97 -7.61
CA ASP A 69 9.52 20.30 -7.14
C ASP A 69 10.58 19.54 -7.96
N GLU A 70 11.61 20.25 -8.43
CA GLU A 70 12.61 19.65 -9.31
C GLU A 70 13.47 18.58 -8.63
N LYS A 71 13.60 18.63 -7.32
CA LYS A 71 14.48 17.76 -6.54
C LYS A 71 13.73 16.59 -5.89
N ILE A 72 12.53 16.83 -5.37
CA ILE A 72 11.77 15.83 -4.60
C ILE A 72 10.37 15.56 -5.15
N GLY A 73 9.92 16.36 -6.10
CA GLY A 73 8.57 16.26 -6.66
C GLY A 73 8.35 14.98 -7.43
N LEU A 74 7.26 14.30 -7.11
CA LEU A 74 6.95 12.99 -7.72
C LEU A 74 6.60 13.05 -9.20
N CYS A 75 6.33 14.24 -9.75
CA CYS A 75 6.20 14.40 -11.19
C CYS A 75 7.57 14.39 -11.90
N ASN A 76 8.64 14.69 -11.20
CA ASN A 76 9.97 14.84 -11.76
C ASN A 76 10.94 13.72 -11.39
N VAL A 77 10.74 13.06 -10.26
CA VAL A 77 11.67 12.07 -9.73
C VAL A 77 10.94 10.83 -9.22
N ILE A 78 11.66 9.73 -9.17
CA ILE A 78 11.23 8.49 -8.55
C ILE A 78 11.80 8.46 -7.14
N ARG A 79 10.96 8.20 -6.15
CA ARG A 79 11.39 8.16 -4.75
C ARG A 79 11.13 6.80 -4.13
N LYS A 80 11.93 6.43 -3.15
CA LYS A 80 11.71 5.19 -2.39
C LYS A 80 10.68 5.42 -1.30
N VAL A 81 9.79 4.46 -1.18
CA VAL A 81 8.70 4.47 -0.21
C VAL A 81 8.63 3.12 0.50
N GLU A 82 8.17 3.17 1.74
CA GLU A 82 7.77 1.98 2.49
C GLU A 82 6.25 1.94 2.54
N VAL A 83 5.69 0.87 2.05
CA VAL A 83 4.24 0.75 1.87
C VAL A 83 3.74 -0.58 2.41
N ALA A 84 2.47 -0.58 2.82
CA ALA A 84 1.71 -1.78 3.08
C ALA A 84 0.37 -1.68 2.36
N GLY A 85 -0.15 -2.79 1.92
CA GLY A 85 -1.41 -2.85 1.19
C GLY A 85 -1.46 -4.05 0.28
N LYS A 86 -2.36 -4.00 -0.67
CA LYS A 86 -2.58 -5.09 -1.63
C LYS A 86 -3.00 -4.55 -2.99
N VAL A 87 -2.71 -5.33 -4.02
CA VAL A 87 -3.23 -5.09 -5.36
C VAL A 87 -4.65 -5.63 -5.44
N GLU A 88 -5.57 -4.78 -5.86
CA GLU A 88 -6.97 -5.11 -6.02
C GLU A 88 -7.56 -4.30 -7.17
N ASN A 89 -8.26 -4.93 -8.08
CA ASN A 89 -8.85 -4.29 -9.26
C ASN A 89 -7.83 -3.45 -10.08
N ASP A 90 -6.63 -3.99 -10.26
CA ASP A 90 -5.54 -3.35 -10.98
C ASP A 90 -5.06 -2.02 -10.35
N ARG A 91 -5.29 -1.85 -9.06
CA ARG A 91 -4.82 -0.72 -8.26
C ARG A 91 -4.13 -1.24 -7.00
N PHE A 92 -3.26 -0.44 -6.42
CA PHE A 92 -2.65 -0.73 -5.11
C PHE A 92 -3.43 0.01 -4.02
N ILE A 93 -4.04 -0.76 -3.13
CA ILE A 93 -4.80 -0.22 -2.00
C ILE A 93 -3.86 -0.12 -0.81
N ALA A 94 -3.35 1.08 -0.53
CA ALA A 94 -2.40 1.31 0.53
C ALA A 94 -3.09 1.46 1.88
N THR A 95 -2.59 0.74 2.87
CA THR A 95 -2.96 0.91 4.29
C THR A 95 -1.92 1.71 5.04
N SER A 96 -0.68 1.74 4.54
CA SER A 96 0.34 2.67 4.98
C SER A 96 1.23 3.08 3.81
N PHE A 97 1.75 4.30 3.88
CA PHE A 97 2.57 4.87 2.82
C PHE A 97 3.51 5.91 3.43
N LYS A 98 4.80 5.69 3.28
CA LYS A 98 5.82 6.56 3.86
C LYS A 98 6.97 6.71 2.89
N VAL A 99 7.39 7.95 2.64
CA VAL A 99 8.62 8.23 1.90
C VAL A 99 9.82 7.97 2.81
N VAL A 100 10.77 7.18 2.34
CA VAL A 100 11.96 6.78 3.12
C VAL A 100 13.27 7.31 2.55
N GLU A 101 13.16 8.07 1.50
CA GLU A 101 14.32 8.70 0.87
C GLU A 101 14.11 10.18 0.66
#